data_45b4ebe2e799e3d02afe9301ed15156f
#
_entry.id   45b4ebe2e799e3d02afe9301ed15156f
#
_cell.length_a   1.000
_cell.length_b   1.000
_cell.length_c   1.000
_cell.angle_alpha   90.00
_cell.angle_beta   90.00
_cell.angle_gamma   90.00
#
_symmetry.space_group_name_H-M   'P 1'
#
loop_
_entity.id
_entity.type
_entity.pdbx_description
1 polymer ?
#
loop_
_entity_poly.entity_id
_entity_poly.type
_entity_poly.pdbx_seq_one_letter_code
_entity_poly.pdbx_strand_id
1 'polypeptide(L)'
;MSTPSQELEPLYRRLFAERRFVVVSNREPYEHRWSKEVGEMEIGRPAGGLTSALDPLLQALGGMWVAWGSGEADADAVDDGDRVQVPPENPRYTLRRVWLTHSDVHRYYLGFANQFLWPLCHLRPALTRVRAHNWERYRRVNRRFADAVLDEVRGKQAAVWIQDYHLALAPLAIRVRRPDLTLAHFWHIPFPPFDIFRLAPQASYLLRGMLANDLMGFHLPMHADNFLRCARRLAGAEVDWERRTATIDGHTCHVGAFPISIDVEQFRQAATVEGADEQMRRIRERYAPRGGRIGIGVDRLDYSKGLPEKFKALEFLWERYPEHRERFTFIQVAVPSRSDIEAYDELAQKVDGQVREINERFGTAGWRPIHLIRQSLDVDQLAILYRLADVCIVSSLQDGMNLVAKEYVASQVDRSGVLLLSEFAGAAEQMADATLINPYDPEACALAVRDALTLPADERAEAMRRLQDSLTTIYDWMHDMFTAWGAVVRERPAAPSPAASLDDDGDDESAENGDYAAAAEPGARG
;
A
#
# COMPACT_ATOMS: atom_id res chain seq x y z
N MET A 1 -9.02 27.52 -10.51
CA MET A 1 -9.69 26.19 -10.53
C MET A 1 -9.51 25.59 -9.15
N SER A 2 -10.54 24.98 -8.56
CA SER A 2 -10.40 24.24 -7.31
C SER A 2 -9.45 23.05 -7.53
N THR A 3 -8.62 22.74 -6.53
CA THR A 3 -7.82 21.52 -6.60
C THR A 3 -8.74 20.30 -6.43
N PRO A 4 -8.43 19.13 -7.02
CA PRO A 4 -9.26 17.92 -6.88
C PRO A 4 -9.52 17.54 -5.41
N SER A 5 -8.58 17.80 -4.51
CA SER A 5 -8.76 17.61 -3.06
C SER A 5 -9.83 18.52 -2.46
N GLN A 6 -10.00 19.74 -2.99
CA GLN A 6 -11.04 20.68 -2.55
C GLN A 6 -12.45 20.25 -2.95
N GLU A 7 -12.60 19.40 -3.97
CA GLU A 7 -13.89 18.84 -4.38
C GLU A 7 -14.36 17.69 -3.46
N LEU A 8 -13.43 17.03 -2.77
CA LEU A 8 -13.74 15.97 -1.81
C LEU A 8 -14.35 16.51 -0.51
N GLU A 9 -14.01 17.73 -0.10
CA GLU A 9 -14.56 18.33 1.13
C GLU A 9 -16.09 18.50 1.06
N PRO A 10 -16.68 19.11 0.02
CA PRO A 10 -18.13 19.18 -0.12
C PRO A 10 -18.80 17.80 -0.18
N LEU A 11 -18.18 16.82 -0.85
CA LEU A 11 -18.68 15.46 -0.89
C LEU A 11 -18.71 14.84 0.51
N TYR A 12 -17.61 14.93 1.25
CA TYR A 12 -17.52 14.41 2.61
C TYR A 12 -18.59 15.04 3.51
N ARG A 13 -18.70 16.38 3.54
CA ARG A 13 -19.70 17.10 4.34
C ARG A 13 -21.13 16.67 4.01
N ARG A 14 -21.44 16.48 2.73
CA ARG A 14 -22.75 16.01 2.27
C ARG A 14 -23.07 14.58 2.72
N LEU A 15 -22.06 13.69 2.74
CA LEU A 15 -22.26 12.26 3.03
C LEU A 15 -22.23 11.96 4.52
N PHE A 16 -21.38 12.64 5.26
CA PHE A 16 -21.10 12.32 6.67
C PHE A 16 -21.52 13.42 7.65
N ALA A 17 -22.06 14.55 7.16
CA ALA A 17 -22.48 15.70 7.97
C ALA A 17 -21.37 16.18 8.93
N GLU A 18 -21.72 16.39 10.22
CA GLU A 18 -20.80 16.90 11.24
C GLU A 18 -19.88 15.82 11.86
N ARG A 19 -19.81 14.61 11.27
CA ARG A 19 -18.93 13.56 11.80
C ARG A 19 -17.47 13.96 11.68
N ARG A 20 -16.72 13.76 12.76
CA ARG A 20 -15.26 13.94 12.73
C ARG A 20 -14.64 12.88 11.85
N PHE A 21 -13.78 13.28 10.92
CA PHE A 21 -13.02 12.35 10.09
C PHE A 21 -11.77 11.85 10.83
N VAL A 22 -11.59 10.53 10.89
CA VAL A 22 -10.45 9.89 11.54
C VAL A 22 -9.85 8.86 10.59
N VAL A 23 -8.60 9.03 10.21
CA VAL A 23 -7.80 8.02 9.52
C VAL A 23 -6.98 7.26 10.54
N VAL A 24 -6.89 5.93 10.38
CA VAL A 24 -6.09 5.06 11.26
C VAL A 24 -5.17 4.21 10.40
N SER A 25 -3.87 4.31 10.58
CA SER A 25 -2.90 3.51 9.84
C SER A 25 -1.68 3.12 10.69
N ASN A 26 -0.97 2.07 10.28
CA ASN A 26 0.27 1.71 10.96
C ASN A 26 1.36 2.75 10.74
N ARG A 27 1.49 3.31 9.52
CA ARG A 27 2.47 4.36 9.20
C ARG A 27 1.89 5.74 9.39
N GLU A 28 2.73 6.64 9.84
CA GLU A 28 2.45 8.05 10.01
C GLU A 28 2.82 8.88 8.78
N PRO A 29 2.16 10.04 8.55
CA PRO A 29 2.47 10.93 7.44
C PRO A 29 3.72 11.81 7.66
N TYR A 30 4.09 12.05 8.91
CA TYR A 30 5.22 12.89 9.32
C TYR A 30 6.01 12.20 10.42
N GLU A 31 7.33 12.07 10.25
CA GLU A 31 8.28 11.56 11.24
C GLU A 31 9.18 12.69 11.72
N HIS A 32 9.43 12.76 13.03
CA HIS A 32 10.39 13.69 13.60
C HIS A 32 11.70 12.96 13.92
N ARG A 33 12.82 13.54 13.52
CA ARG A 33 14.15 12.98 13.70
C ARG A 33 15.10 14.08 14.18
N TRP A 34 16.16 13.69 14.88
CA TRP A 34 17.24 14.61 15.24
C TRP A 34 18.23 14.72 14.07
N SER A 35 18.48 15.95 13.61
CA SER A 35 19.55 16.20 12.64
C SER A 35 20.90 15.85 13.23
N LYS A 36 21.63 14.98 12.54
CA LYS A 36 22.98 14.56 12.98
C LYS A 36 24.02 15.68 12.87
N GLU A 37 23.74 16.72 12.08
CA GLU A 37 24.69 17.81 11.81
C GLU A 37 24.48 18.99 12.75
N VAL A 38 23.25 19.37 13.03
CA VAL A 38 22.89 20.59 13.78
C VAL A 38 22.21 20.31 15.12
N GLY A 39 21.77 19.09 15.39
CA GLY A 39 21.05 18.75 16.63
C GLY A 39 19.63 19.35 16.70
N GLU A 40 19.12 19.89 15.62
CA GLU A 40 17.75 20.40 15.51
C GLU A 40 16.79 19.29 15.08
N MET A 41 15.51 19.46 15.40
CA MET A 41 14.47 18.53 15.00
C MET A 41 14.12 18.74 13.53
N GLU A 42 14.31 17.70 12.73
CA GLU A 42 13.91 17.66 11.32
C GLU A 42 12.64 16.85 11.14
N ILE A 43 11.81 17.25 10.17
CA ILE A 43 10.56 16.58 9.85
C ILE A 43 10.70 15.91 8.50
N GLY A 44 10.61 14.57 8.52
CA GLY A 44 10.60 13.73 7.33
C GLY A 44 9.18 13.34 6.93
N ARG A 45 8.97 13.18 5.63
CA ARG A 45 7.77 12.54 5.08
C ARG A 45 8.13 11.12 4.64
N PRO A 46 7.64 10.09 5.34
CA PRO A 46 7.94 8.72 4.96
C PRO A 46 7.48 8.41 3.54
N ALA A 47 8.34 7.81 2.76
CA ALA A 47 7.97 7.36 1.42
C ALA A 47 6.88 6.28 1.48
N GLY A 48 5.78 6.47 0.78
CA GLY A 48 4.71 5.48 0.68
C GLY A 48 3.45 6.04 0.01
N GLY A 49 2.90 5.28 -0.93
CA GLY A 49 1.70 5.68 -1.67
C GLY A 49 0.50 6.01 -0.78
N LEU A 50 0.33 5.31 0.35
CA LEU A 50 -0.78 5.55 1.27
C LEU A 50 -0.69 6.93 1.94
N THR A 51 0.46 7.28 2.50
CA THR A 51 0.64 8.56 3.19
C THR A 51 0.56 9.73 2.23
N SER A 52 1.20 9.60 1.05
CA SER A 52 1.11 10.60 -0.01
C SER A 52 -0.31 10.81 -0.55
N ALA A 53 -1.14 9.75 -0.49
CA ALA A 53 -2.54 9.80 -0.91
C ALA A 53 -3.44 10.51 0.10
N LEU A 54 -3.32 10.14 1.38
CA LEU A 54 -4.28 10.57 2.42
C LEU A 54 -3.90 11.90 3.09
N ASP A 55 -2.63 12.31 3.08
CA ASP A 55 -2.20 13.59 3.66
C ASP A 55 -2.90 14.80 3.01
N PRO A 56 -2.95 14.95 1.66
CA PRO A 56 -3.70 16.03 1.03
C PRO A 56 -5.21 16.02 1.35
N LEU A 57 -5.79 14.83 1.51
CA LEU A 57 -7.19 14.69 1.91
C LEU A 57 -7.43 15.27 3.30
N LEU A 58 -6.63 14.90 4.29
CA LEU A 58 -6.76 15.41 5.65
C LEU A 58 -6.42 16.90 5.76
N GLN A 59 -5.50 17.39 4.93
CA GLN A 59 -5.25 18.84 4.82
C GLN A 59 -6.49 19.60 4.33
N ALA A 60 -7.28 19.00 3.42
CA ALA A 60 -8.52 19.60 2.91
C ALA A 60 -9.70 19.46 3.89
N LEU A 61 -9.90 18.28 4.46
CA LEU A 61 -11.06 17.98 5.33
C LEU A 61 -10.86 18.44 6.78
N GLY A 62 -9.62 18.54 7.23
CA GLY A 62 -9.30 18.54 8.66
C GLY A 62 -9.51 17.16 9.28
N GLY A 63 -9.61 17.10 10.61
CA GLY A 63 -9.85 15.87 11.33
C GLY A 63 -8.64 15.33 12.06
N MET A 64 -8.43 14.01 12.01
CA MET A 64 -7.38 13.35 12.78
C MET A 64 -6.77 12.18 12.02
N TRP A 65 -5.47 11.98 12.24
CA TRP A 65 -4.78 10.77 11.84
C TRP A 65 -4.19 10.07 13.06
N VAL A 66 -4.58 8.82 13.31
CA VAL A 66 -4.02 7.98 14.38
C VAL A 66 -3.00 7.03 13.76
N ALA A 67 -1.75 7.11 14.19
CA ALA A 67 -0.66 6.32 13.64
C ALA A 67 0.42 5.97 14.68
N TRP A 68 1.24 4.95 14.39
CA TRP A 68 2.40 4.62 15.19
C TRP A 68 3.45 5.73 15.05
N GLY A 69 3.92 6.27 16.19
CA GLY A 69 5.06 7.17 16.28
C GLY A 69 6.36 6.37 16.15
N SER A 70 6.97 6.40 14.96
CA SER A 70 8.16 5.62 14.62
C SER A 70 9.45 6.44 14.54
N GLY A 71 9.34 7.76 14.46
CA GLY A 71 10.47 8.69 14.46
C GLY A 71 11.15 8.79 15.82
N GLU A 72 12.47 8.90 15.85
CA GLU A 72 13.26 8.95 17.09
C GLU A 72 12.98 10.17 17.95
N ALA A 73 12.50 11.29 17.34
CA ALA A 73 12.13 12.52 18.03
C ALA A 73 10.60 12.74 18.11
N ASP A 74 9.79 11.75 17.73
CA ASP A 74 8.33 11.88 17.75
C ASP A 74 7.76 12.13 19.15
N ALA A 75 8.38 11.52 20.18
CA ALA A 75 7.95 11.69 21.55
C ALA A 75 8.21 13.11 22.09
N ASP A 76 9.20 13.80 21.54
CA ASP A 76 9.55 15.16 21.93
C ASP A 76 8.70 16.22 21.17
N ALA A 77 8.01 15.79 20.13
CA ALA A 77 7.22 16.66 19.23
C ALA A 77 5.74 16.74 19.61
N VAL A 78 5.25 15.93 20.54
CA VAL A 78 3.83 15.82 20.90
C VAL A 78 3.48 16.56 22.18
N ASP A 79 2.18 16.87 22.34
CA ASP A 79 1.60 17.36 23.59
C ASP A 79 1.38 16.22 24.61
N ASP A 80 0.89 16.56 25.83
CA ASP A 80 0.55 15.60 26.89
C ASP A 80 -0.50 14.56 26.47
N GLY A 81 -1.21 14.79 25.36
CA GLY A 81 -2.18 13.87 24.75
C GLY A 81 -1.61 13.09 23.57
N ASP A 82 -0.27 13.04 23.41
CA ASP A 82 0.44 12.41 22.28
C ASP A 82 0.01 12.94 20.90
N ARG A 83 -0.32 14.23 20.78
CA ARG A 83 -0.82 14.88 19.57
C ARG A 83 0.18 15.91 19.07
N VAL A 84 0.25 16.03 17.75
CA VAL A 84 0.97 17.11 17.05
C VAL A 84 0.10 17.65 15.92
N GLN A 85 0.17 18.97 15.70
CA GLN A 85 -0.53 19.62 14.60
C GLN A 85 0.31 19.57 13.32
N VAL A 86 -0.28 19.12 12.21
CA VAL A 86 0.41 18.93 10.93
C VAL A 86 -0.40 19.46 9.75
N PRO A 87 0.24 19.86 8.60
CA PRO A 87 1.69 19.99 8.38
C PRO A 87 2.31 21.04 9.30
N PRO A 88 3.60 20.95 9.64
CA PRO A 88 4.23 21.92 10.57
C PRO A 88 4.19 23.37 10.08
N GLU A 89 4.34 23.57 8.76
CA GLU A 89 4.37 24.91 8.16
C GLU A 89 2.99 25.58 8.13
N ASN A 90 1.93 24.77 8.07
CA ASN A 90 0.53 25.24 7.99
C ASN A 90 -0.42 24.18 8.57
N PRO A 91 -0.57 24.10 9.89
CA PRO A 91 -1.37 23.07 10.55
C PRO A 91 -2.81 23.02 10.05
N ARG A 92 -3.24 21.84 9.61
CA ARG A 92 -4.57 21.59 9.04
C ARG A 92 -5.34 20.50 9.78
N TYR A 93 -4.63 19.54 10.38
CA TYR A 93 -5.24 18.43 11.12
C TYR A 93 -4.34 17.96 12.26
N THR A 94 -4.86 17.09 13.12
CA THR A 94 -4.14 16.55 14.27
C THR A 94 -3.61 15.15 13.95
N LEU A 95 -2.33 14.91 14.20
CA LEU A 95 -1.72 13.58 14.22
C LEU A 95 -1.61 13.10 15.67
N ARG A 96 -2.30 11.98 15.99
CA ARG A 96 -2.26 11.29 17.27
C ARG A 96 -1.32 10.10 17.17
N ARG A 97 -0.31 10.06 18.00
CA ARG A 97 0.69 8.99 18.03
C ARG A 97 0.23 7.83 18.90
N VAL A 98 0.55 6.62 18.46
CA VAL A 98 0.42 5.38 19.24
C VAL A 98 1.83 4.85 19.48
N TRP A 99 2.22 4.70 20.71
CA TRP A 99 3.58 4.26 21.04
C TRP A 99 3.69 2.74 21.02
N LEU A 100 4.68 2.22 20.31
CA LEU A 100 5.02 0.81 20.25
C LEU A 100 6.41 0.58 20.83
N THR A 101 6.50 -0.38 21.75
CA THR A 101 7.80 -0.83 22.26
C THR A 101 8.56 -1.61 21.19
N HIS A 102 9.86 -1.78 21.34
CA HIS A 102 10.67 -2.63 20.47
C HIS A 102 10.08 -4.06 20.34
N SER A 103 9.56 -4.63 21.46
CA SER A 103 8.88 -5.93 21.45
C SER A 103 7.57 -5.91 20.67
N ASP A 104 6.82 -4.79 20.67
CA ASP A 104 5.62 -4.63 19.85
C ASP A 104 6.00 -4.63 18.37
N VAL A 105 6.97 -3.80 17.97
CA VAL A 105 7.46 -3.74 16.59
C VAL A 105 7.93 -5.10 16.10
N HIS A 106 8.77 -5.78 16.91
CA HIS A 106 9.31 -7.08 16.52
C HIS A 106 8.23 -8.16 16.35
N ARG A 107 7.21 -8.21 17.23
CA ARG A 107 6.22 -9.29 17.24
C ARG A 107 4.97 -8.97 16.43
N TYR A 108 4.47 -7.73 16.51
CA TYR A 108 3.28 -7.29 15.77
C TYR A 108 3.63 -6.98 14.31
N TYR A 109 4.55 -6.01 14.09
CA TYR A 109 4.86 -5.50 12.75
C TYR A 109 5.74 -6.46 11.97
N LEU A 110 6.96 -6.78 12.46
CA LEU A 110 7.84 -7.71 11.77
C LEU A 110 7.28 -9.14 11.82
N GLY A 111 6.77 -9.57 12.98
CA GLY A 111 6.32 -10.93 13.21
C GLY A 111 4.99 -11.26 12.53
N PHE A 112 3.85 -10.87 13.14
CA PHE A 112 2.54 -11.29 12.62
C PHE A 112 2.18 -10.64 11.30
N ALA A 113 2.36 -9.32 11.17
CA ALA A 113 1.99 -8.62 9.94
C ALA A 113 2.90 -9.04 8.76
N ASN A 114 4.24 -9.01 8.92
CA ASN A 114 5.16 -9.13 7.79
C ASN A 114 5.81 -10.51 7.59
N GLN A 115 5.88 -11.37 8.62
CA GLN A 115 6.34 -12.75 8.46
C GLN A 115 5.18 -13.76 8.38
N PHE A 116 3.93 -13.32 8.59
CA PHE A 116 2.79 -14.23 8.46
C PHE A 116 1.73 -13.70 7.48
N LEU A 117 1.06 -12.55 7.74
CA LEU A 117 -0.01 -12.06 6.85
C LEU A 117 0.50 -11.67 5.47
N TRP A 118 1.62 -10.96 5.40
CA TRP A 118 2.19 -10.51 4.13
C TRP A 118 2.48 -11.67 3.18
N PRO A 119 3.30 -12.70 3.53
CA PRO A 119 3.56 -13.80 2.61
C PRO A 119 2.32 -14.64 2.34
N LEU A 120 1.41 -14.81 3.29
CA LEU A 120 0.15 -15.53 3.07
C LEU A 120 -0.69 -14.83 2.00
N CYS A 121 -0.87 -13.52 2.10
CA CYS A 121 -1.67 -12.74 1.16
C CYS A 121 -1.01 -12.62 -0.22
N HIS A 122 0.32 -12.69 -0.29
CA HIS A 122 1.07 -12.71 -1.55
C HIS A 122 1.31 -14.13 -2.10
N LEU A 123 0.50 -15.10 -1.72
CA LEU A 123 0.52 -16.49 -2.19
C LEU A 123 1.87 -17.19 -1.99
N ARG A 124 2.56 -16.86 -0.88
CA ARG A 124 3.84 -17.47 -0.47
C ARG A 124 3.71 -18.18 0.89
N PRO A 125 2.79 -19.15 1.04
CA PRO A 125 2.54 -19.79 2.33
C PRO A 125 3.77 -20.51 2.91
N ALA A 126 4.70 -20.96 2.06
CA ALA A 126 5.95 -21.56 2.49
C ALA A 126 6.86 -20.60 3.29
N LEU A 127 6.72 -19.28 3.10
CA LEU A 127 7.48 -18.26 3.83
C LEU A 127 6.80 -17.83 5.14
N THR A 128 5.58 -18.31 5.42
CA THR A 128 4.85 -17.91 6.63
C THR A 128 5.48 -18.48 7.90
N ARG A 129 5.49 -17.68 8.96
CA ARG A 129 5.95 -18.07 10.29
C ARG A 129 4.84 -17.84 11.31
N VAL A 130 4.15 -18.92 11.70
CA VAL A 130 3.09 -18.88 12.72
C VAL A 130 3.71 -18.97 14.11
N ARG A 131 3.51 -17.96 14.96
CA ARG A 131 3.96 -17.94 16.35
C ARG A 131 2.87 -17.35 17.26
N ALA A 132 2.46 -18.09 18.29
CA ALA A 132 1.38 -17.68 19.19
C ALA A 132 1.64 -16.29 19.83
N HIS A 133 2.87 -16.05 20.29
CA HIS A 133 3.23 -14.75 20.90
C HIS A 133 3.19 -13.56 19.93
N ASN A 134 3.35 -13.79 18.62
CA ASN A 134 3.18 -12.74 17.60
C ASN A 134 1.70 -12.39 17.43
N TRP A 135 0.83 -13.39 17.45
CA TRP A 135 -0.62 -13.20 17.42
C TRP A 135 -1.12 -12.42 18.64
N GLU A 136 -0.72 -12.81 19.85
CA GLU A 136 -1.08 -12.08 21.06
C GLU A 136 -0.67 -10.61 21.00
N ARG A 137 0.53 -10.34 20.49
CA ARG A 137 1.01 -8.97 20.35
C ARG A 137 0.23 -8.20 19.27
N TYR A 138 -0.14 -8.86 18.18
CA TYR A 138 -0.99 -8.27 17.14
C TYR A 138 -2.35 -7.85 17.72
N ARG A 139 -2.99 -8.70 18.53
CA ARG A 139 -4.24 -8.37 19.23
C ARG A 139 -4.09 -7.16 20.15
N ARG A 140 -3.06 -7.13 21.00
CA ARG A 140 -2.83 -6.02 21.94
C ARG A 140 -2.56 -4.70 21.23
N VAL A 141 -1.76 -4.70 20.18
CA VAL A 141 -1.48 -3.48 19.41
C VAL A 141 -2.74 -2.98 18.71
N ASN A 142 -3.53 -3.87 18.10
CA ASN A 142 -4.82 -3.48 17.50
C ASN A 142 -5.78 -2.86 18.53
N ARG A 143 -5.83 -3.41 19.78
CA ARG A 143 -6.62 -2.82 20.87
C ARG A 143 -6.10 -1.42 21.21
N ARG A 144 -4.79 -1.22 21.34
CA ARG A 144 -4.16 0.09 21.63
C ARG A 144 -4.51 1.15 20.57
N PHE A 145 -4.52 0.78 19.28
CA PHE A 145 -5.00 1.68 18.22
C PHE A 145 -6.50 2.00 18.37
N ALA A 146 -7.30 1.00 18.71
CA ALA A 146 -8.73 1.21 18.97
C ALA A 146 -8.96 2.13 20.16
N ASP A 147 -8.20 1.97 21.25
CA ASP A 147 -8.27 2.83 22.45
C ASP A 147 -7.92 4.28 22.09
N ALA A 148 -6.85 4.50 21.34
CA ALA A 148 -6.47 5.84 20.88
C ALA A 148 -7.57 6.50 20.03
N VAL A 149 -8.23 5.74 19.14
CA VAL A 149 -9.38 6.25 18.37
C VAL A 149 -10.54 6.61 19.30
N LEU A 150 -10.89 5.74 20.24
CA LEU A 150 -12.03 5.95 21.15
C LEU A 150 -11.82 7.15 22.08
N ASP A 151 -10.60 7.38 22.56
CA ASP A 151 -10.25 8.57 23.34
C ASP A 151 -10.47 9.84 22.53
N GLU A 152 -10.10 9.85 21.26
CA GLU A 152 -10.20 11.02 20.39
C GLU A 152 -11.64 11.34 19.94
N VAL A 153 -12.51 10.34 19.90
CA VAL A 153 -13.90 10.51 19.49
C VAL A 153 -14.88 10.49 20.68
N ARG A 154 -14.38 10.58 21.92
CA ARG A 154 -15.22 10.60 23.12
C ARG A 154 -16.30 11.68 23.01
N GLY A 155 -17.59 11.27 23.14
CA GLY A 155 -18.74 12.18 23.04
C GLY A 155 -19.00 12.78 21.65
N LYS A 156 -18.32 12.31 20.60
CA LYS A 156 -18.45 12.82 19.22
C LYS A 156 -18.88 11.72 18.27
N GLN A 157 -19.66 12.07 17.26
CA GLN A 157 -19.86 11.21 16.09
C GLN A 157 -18.63 11.28 15.17
N ALA A 158 -18.21 10.13 14.66
CA ALA A 158 -17.05 10.06 13.78
C ALA A 158 -17.24 9.07 12.63
N ALA A 159 -16.53 9.35 11.54
CA ALA A 159 -16.28 8.46 10.43
C ALA A 159 -14.81 8.02 10.51
N VAL A 160 -14.58 6.75 10.82
CA VAL A 160 -13.24 6.19 11.07
C VAL A 160 -12.84 5.33 9.88
N TRP A 161 -11.77 5.71 9.19
CA TRP A 161 -11.26 4.99 8.02
C TRP A 161 -9.93 4.29 8.35
N ILE A 162 -10.01 2.98 8.53
CA ILE A 162 -8.88 2.13 8.92
C ILE A 162 -8.15 1.65 7.67
N GLN A 163 -6.82 1.62 7.75
CA GLN A 163 -5.97 1.29 6.61
C GLN A 163 -5.17 0.02 6.85
N ASP A 164 -5.28 -0.90 5.89
CA ASP A 164 -4.40 -2.02 5.64
C ASP A 164 -4.44 -3.17 6.68
N TYR A 165 -3.77 -4.26 6.36
CA TYR A 165 -3.75 -5.55 7.06
C TYR A 165 -3.15 -5.51 8.48
N HIS A 166 -2.48 -4.44 8.84
CA HIS A 166 -1.92 -4.27 10.17
C HIS A 166 -2.98 -4.15 11.27
N LEU A 167 -4.16 -3.66 10.93
CA LEU A 167 -5.20 -3.26 11.88
C LEU A 167 -6.51 -4.03 11.70
N ALA A 168 -6.44 -5.30 11.25
CA ALA A 168 -7.63 -6.10 10.95
C ALA A 168 -8.56 -6.35 12.17
N LEU A 169 -8.07 -6.21 13.40
CA LEU A 169 -8.87 -6.43 14.62
C LEU A 169 -9.36 -5.12 15.27
N ALA A 170 -8.80 -3.98 14.90
CA ALA A 170 -9.18 -2.68 15.46
C ALA A 170 -10.67 -2.34 15.24
N PRO A 171 -11.29 -2.65 14.06
CA PRO A 171 -12.71 -2.37 13.84
C PRO A 171 -13.62 -3.02 14.88
N LEU A 172 -13.41 -4.29 15.21
CA LEU A 172 -14.23 -5.00 16.21
C LEU A 172 -14.06 -4.38 17.61
N ALA A 173 -12.82 -4.05 17.99
CA ALA A 173 -12.53 -3.43 19.28
C ALA A 173 -13.17 -2.04 19.43
N ILE A 174 -13.34 -1.30 18.32
CA ILE A 174 -14.08 -0.03 18.29
C ILE A 174 -15.59 -0.28 18.32
N ARG A 175 -16.10 -1.18 17.47
CA ARG A 175 -17.52 -1.44 17.28
C ARG A 175 -18.24 -1.88 18.56
N VAL A 176 -17.59 -2.76 19.34
CA VAL A 176 -18.16 -3.27 20.61
C VAL A 176 -18.39 -2.13 21.61
N ARG A 177 -17.49 -1.14 21.68
CA ARG A 177 -17.57 -0.02 22.63
C ARG A 177 -18.33 1.19 22.10
N ARG A 178 -18.33 1.40 20.78
CA ARG A 178 -19.00 2.51 20.10
C ARG A 178 -19.73 2.00 18.85
N PRO A 179 -20.88 1.34 19.04
CA PRO A 179 -21.69 0.81 17.94
C PRO A 179 -22.28 1.90 17.02
N ASP A 180 -22.33 3.14 17.48
CA ASP A 180 -22.82 4.31 16.76
C ASP A 180 -21.83 4.87 15.73
N LEU A 181 -20.53 4.61 15.88
CA LEU A 181 -19.53 5.10 14.93
C LEU A 181 -19.67 4.43 13.56
N THR A 182 -19.32 5.17 12.51
CA THR A 182 -19.27 4.62 11.17
C THR A 182 -17.82 4.25 10.81
N LEU A 183 -17.62 3.00 10.40
CA LEU A 183 -16.30 2.41 10.18
C LEU A 183 -16.16 1.96 8.74
N ALA A 184 -15.04 2.32 8.10
CA ALA A 184 -14.61 1.71 6.86
C ALA A 184 -13.17 1.20 6.99
N HIS A 185 -12.84 0.17 6.24
CA HIS A 185 -11.50 -0.37 6.20
C HIS A 185 -11.08 -0.60 4.76
N PHE A 186 -9.88 -0.18 4.39
CA PHE A 186 -9.30 -0.47 3.10
C PHE A 186 -8.10 -1.41 3.23
N TRP A 187 -8.13 -2.52 2.51
CA TRP A 187 -7.10 -3.54 2.50
C TRP A 187 -6.21 -3.38 1.26
N HIS A 188 -4.96 -2.96 1.45
CA HIS A 188 -4.08 -2.55 0.36
C HIS A 188 -3.26 -3.66 -0.29
N ILE A 189 -3.24 -4.85 0.29
CA ILE A 189 -2.52 -6.00 -0.27
C ILE A 189 -3.50 -6.98 -0.94
N PRO A 190 -3.05 -7.95 -1.74
CA PRO A 190 -3.94 -8.97 -2.27
C PRO A 190 -4.72 -9.66 -1.15
N PHE A 191 -6.01 -9.93 -1.36
CA PHE A 191 -6.73 -10.82 -0.47
C PHE A 191 -6.76 -12.21 -1.11
N PRO A 192 -6.16 -13.24 -0.47
CA PRO A 192 -5.93 -14.53 -1.11
C PRO A 192 -7.21 -15.35 -1.20
N PRO A 193 -7.26 -16.37 -2.08
CA PRO A 193 -8.39 -17.29 -2.16
C PRO A 193 -8.55 -18.12 -0.88
N PHE A 194 -9.74 -18.68 -0.70
CA PHE A 194 -10.10 -19.48 0.47
C PHE A 194 -9.06 -20.55 0.83
N ASP A 195 -8.54 -21.28 -0.18
CA ASP A 195 -7.61 -22.38 0.06
C ASP A 195 -6.27 -21.93 0.66
N ILE A 196 -5.90 -20.68 0.43
CA ILE A 196 -4.71 -20.07 1.03
C ILE A 196 -5.06 -19.42 2.38
N PHE A 197 -6.13 -18.62 2.46
CA PHE A 197 -6.45 -17.92 3.70
C PHE A 197 -6.80 -18.85 4.85
N ARG A 198 -7.41 -20.02 4.56
CA ARG A 198 -7.69 -21.08 5.55
C ARG A 198 -6.44 -21.66 6.23
N LEU A 199 -5.25 -21.46 5.68
CA LEU A 199 -3.98 -21.85 6.32
C LEU A 199 -3.66 -21.00 7.56
N ALA A 200 -4.33 -19.85 7.74
CA ALA A 200 -4.21 -19.03 8.93
C ALA A 200 -5.01 -19.66 10.08
N PRO A 201 -4.37 -20.10 11.18
CA PRO A 201 -5.10 -20.58 12.35
C PRO A 201 -6.05 -19.53 12.94
N GLN A 202 -5.75 -18.24 12.70
CA GLN A 202 -6.51 -17.09 13.18
C GLN A 202 -7.51 -16.53 12.16
N ALA A 203 -7.78 -17.25 11.06
CA ALA A 203 -8.60 -16.74 9.95
C ALA A 203 -9.99 -16.26 10.41
N SER A 204 -10.67 -17.02 11.26
CA SER A 204 -11.99 -16.65 11.78
C SER A 204 -11.94 -15.33 12.58
N TYR A 205 -10.94 -15.17 13.45
CA TYR A 205 -10.77 -13.96 14.25
C TYR A 205 -10.49 -12.72 13.39
N LEU A 206 -9.59 -12.85 12.39
CA LEU A 206 -9.27 -11.78 11.46
C LEU A 206 -10.52 -11.35 10.67
N LEU A 207 -11.27 -12.32 10.14
CA LEU A 207 -12.49 -12.05 9.38
C LEU A 207 -13.56 -11.37 10.25
N ARG A 208 -13.78 -11.84 11.50
CA ARG A 208 -14.72 -11.18 12.42
C ARG A 208 -14.28 -9.75 12.75
N GLY A 209 -12.98 -9.52 12.91
CA GLY A 209 -12.43 -8.18 13.08
C GLY A 209 -12.75 -7.27 11.91
N MET A 210 -12.53 -7.74 10.69
CA MET A 210 -12.79 -6.99 9.45
C MET A 210 -14.29 -6.80 9.17
N LEU A 211 -15.13 -7.80 9.47
CA LEU A 211 -16.59 -7.74 9.28
C LEU A 211 -17.29 -6.77 10.23
N ALA A 212 -16.63 -6.26 11.26
CA ALA A 212 -17.15 -5.22 12.13
C ALA A 212 -17.19 -3.82 11.48
N ASN A 213 -16.65 -3.65 10.29
CA ASN A 213 -16.78 -2.43 9.48
C ASN A 213 -18.15 -2.33 8.81
N ASP A 214 -18.58 -1.12 8.51
CA ASP A 214 -19.75 -0.87 7.64
C ASP A 214 -19.37 -1.10 6.17
N LEU A 215 -18.11 -0.75 5.79
CA LEU A 215 -17.57 -0.95 4.44
C LEU A 215 -16.15 -1.53 4.48
N MET A 216 -15.95 -2.64 3.76
CA MET A 216 -14.63 -3.18 3.42
C MET A 216 -14.29 -2.88 1.96
N GLY A 217 -13.15 -2.21 1.73
CA GLY A 217 -12.63 -1.90 0.42
C GLY A 217 -11.42 -2.75 0.05
N PHE A 218 -11.37 -3.17 -1.21
CA PHE A 218 -10.25 -3.89 -1.83
C PHE A 218 -9.89 -3.23 -3.16
N HIS A 219 -8.74 -3.56 -3.74
CA HIS A 219 -8.39 -3.01 -5.06
C HIS A 219 -9.19 -3.65 -6.20
N LEU A 220 -9.38 -4.96 -6.16
CA LEU A 220 -9.94 -5.73 -7.27
C LEU A 220 -11.22 -6.47 -6.86
N PRO A 221 -12.16 -6.66 -7.81
CA PRO A 221 -13.36 -7.48 -7.59
C PRO A 221 -13.02 -8.89 -7.09
N MET A 222 -11.96 -9.51 -7.64
CA MET A 222 -11.50 -10.83 -7.22
C MET A 222 -11.10 -10.88 -5.73
N HIS A 223 -10.44 -9.84 -5.21
CA HIS A 223 -10.07 -9.78 -3.80
C HIS A 223 -11.30 -9.65 -2.90
N ALA A 224 -12.26 -8.84 -3.29
CA ALA A 224 -13.53 -8.70 -2.59
C ALA A 224 -14.34 -10.02 -2.59
N ASP A 225 -14.37 -10.74 -3.70
CA ASP A 225 -15.02 -12.06 -3.82
C ASP A 225 -14.32 -13.11 -2.94
N ASN A 226 -12.99 -13.11 -2.93
CA ASN A 226 -12.21 -13.98 -2.05
C ASN A 226 -12.52 -13.72 -0.58
N PHE A 227 -12.62 -12.44 -0.18
CA PHE A 227 -13.00 -12.06 1.17
C PHE A 227 -14.39 -12.59 1.54
N LEU A 228 -15.41 -12.37 0.69
CA LEU A 228 -16.77 -12.85 0.91
C LEU A 228 -16.82 -14.39 1.04
N ARG A 229 -16.07 -15.11 0.19
CA ARG A 229 -15.97 -16.58 0.28
C ARG A 229 -15.34 -17.03 1.61
N CYS A 230 -14.29 -16.35 2.05
CA CYS A 230 -13.64 -16.62 3.33
C CYS A 230 -14.56 -16.28 4.50
N ALA A 231 -15.24 -15.13 4.48
CA ALA A 231 -16.21 -14.71 5.49
C ALA A 231 -17.30 -15.76 5.69
N ARG A 232 -17.90 -16.24 4.60
CA ARG A 232 -18.91 -17.31 4.65
C ARG A 232 -18.38 -18.61 5.24
N ARG A 233 -17.21 -19.07 4.79
CA ARG A 233 -16.71 -20.43 5.09
C ARG A 233 -15.92 -20.54 6.37
N LEU A 234 -15.26 -19.48 6.82
CA LEU A 234 -14.36 -19.49 7.97
C LEU A 234 -14.89 -18.70 9.18
N ALA A 235 -15.75 -17.68 8.94
CA ALA A 235 -16.35 -16.91 10.02
C ALA A 235 -17.84 -17.21 10.22
N GLY A 236 -18.48 -17.95 9.31
CA GLY A 236 -19.90 -18.31 9.38
C GLY A 236 -20.84 -17.15 9.02
N ALA A 237 -20.36 -16.14 8.30
CA ALA A 237 -21.18 -15.01 7.88
C ALA A 237 -22.19 -15.43 6.80
N GLU A 238 -23.39 -14.85 6.86
CA GLU A 238 -24.37 -14.92 5.78
C GLU A 238 -23.96 -13.94 4.67
N VAL A 239 -23.80 -14.44 3.43
CA VAL A 239 -23.33 -13.63 2.31
C VAL A 239 -24.42 -13.47 1.26
N ASP A 240 -24.75 -12.21 0.97
CA ASP A 240 -25.53 -11.82 -0.21
C ASP A 240 -24.56 -11.41 -1.32
N TRP A 241 -24.49 -12.25 -2.36
CA TRP A 241 -23.55 -12.07 -3.48
C TRP A 241 -23.99 -10.95 -4.44
N GLU A 242 -25.28 -10.69 -4.56
CA GLU A 242 -25.82 -9.65 -5.43
C GLU A 242 -25.56 -8.27 -4.82
N ARG A 243 -25.83 -8.11 -3.52
CA ARG A 243 -25.56 -6.87 -2.78
C ARG A 243 -24.12 -6.74 -2.32
N ARG A 244 -23.32 -7.79 -2.44
CA ARG A 244 -21.95 -7.86 -1.95
C ARG A 244 -21.84 -7.52 -0.47
N THR A 245 -22.66 -8.17 0.35
CA THR A 245 -22.66 -7.97 1.80
C THR A 245 -22.38 -9.27 2.54
N ALA A 246 -21.84 -9.14 3.74
CA ALA A 246 -21.66 -10.24 4.69
C ALA A 246 -22.23 -9.84 6.06
N THR A 247 -23.16 -10.64 6.56
CA THR A 247 -23.83 -10.39 7.85
C THR A 247 -23.38 -11.42 8.88
N ILE A 248 -22.98 -10.93 10.05
CA ILE A 248 -22.56 -11.75 11.19
C ILE A 248 -22.99 -11.07 12.49
N ASP A 249 -23.52 -11.84 13.44
CA ASP A 249 -23.96 -11.35 14.76
C ASP A 249 -24.88 -10.09 14.67
N GLY A 250 -25.75 -10.05 13.63
CA GLY A 250 -26.69 -8.96 13.38
C GLY A 250 -26.07 -7.69 12.75
N HIS A 251 -24.78 -7.68 12.47
CA HIS A 251 -24.11 -6.58 11.77
C HIS A 251 -23.84 -6.94 10.31
N THR A 252 -24.16 -6.01 9.39
CA THR A 252 -23.92 -6.18 7.94
C THR A 252 -22.77 -5.30 7.49
N CYS A 253 -21.76 -5.95 6.92
CA CYS A 253 -20.61 -5.31 6.28
C CYS A 253 -20.78 -5.34 4.76
N HIS A 254 -20.71 -4.18 4.11
CA HIS A 254 -20.66 -4.06 2.65
C HIS A 254 -19.23 -4.27 2.16
N VAL A 255 -19.08 -4.87 0.98
CA VAL A 255 -17.76 -5.23 0.43
C VAL A 255 -17.65 -4.70 -1.00
N GLY A 256 -16.66 -3.85 -1.27
CA GLY A 256 -16.47 -3.22 -2.56
C GLY A 256 -15.06 -3.36 -3.12
N ALA A 257 -14.94 -3.12 -4.42
CA ALA A 257 -13.65 -3.00 -5.10
C ALA A 257 -13.45 -1.55 -5.55
N PHE A 258 -12.34 -0.96 -5.12
CA PHE A 258 -11.97 0.44 -5.37
C PHE A 258 -10.47 0.46 -5.70
N PRO A 259 -10.09 0.45 -6.98
CA PRO A 259 -8.69 0.40 -7.38
C PRO A 259 -7.99 1.73 -7.08
N ILE A 260 -7.03 1.72 -6.14
CA ILE A 260 -6.24 2.90 -5.80
C ILE A 260 -5.41 3.38 -6.99
N SER A 261 -5.17 4.69 -7.04
CA SER A 261 -4.32 5.29 -8.05
C SER A 261 -3.34 6.30 -7.42
N ILE A 262 -2.81 7.18 -8.23
CA ILE A 262 -1.80 8.19 -7.91
C ILE A 262 -2.34 9.60 -8.17
N ASP A 263 -1.64 10.62 -7.69
CA ASP A 263 -1.80 11.97 -8.21
C ASP A 263 -1.08 12.08 -9.56
N VAL A 264 -1.86 11.91 -10.63
CA VAL A 264 -1.34 11.90 -12.02
C VAL A 264 -0.68 13.23 -12.39
N GLU A 265 -1.27 14.33 -11.91
CA GLU A 265 -0.76 15.67 -12.23
C GLU A 265 0.56 15.95 -11.52
N GLN A 266 0.73 15.47 -10.28
CA GLN A 266 2.00 15.55 -9.56
C GLN A 266 3.14 14.93 -10.36
N PHE A 267 2.95 13.71 -10.89
CA PHE A 267 4.00 13.05 -11.69
C PHE A 267 4.25 13.71 -13.04
N ARG A 268 3.22 14.26 -13.70
CA ARG A 268 3.39 15.05 -14.93
C ARG A 268 4.21 16.32 -14.69
N GLN A 269 3.91 17.05 -13.63
CA GLN A 269 4.64 18.26 -13.25
C GLN A 269 6.08 17.92 -12.85
N ALA A 270 6.28 16.91 -12.03
CA ALA A 270 7.60 16.43 -11.62
C ALA A 270 8.47 16.00 -12.83
N ALA A 271 7.87 15.37 -13.84
CA ALA A 271 8.58 14.99 -15.06
C ALA A 271 9.00 16.18 -15.94
N THR A 272 8.46 17.37 -15.71
CA THR A 272 8.69 18.58 -16.51
C THR A 272 9.21 19.76 -15.70
N VAL A 273 9.72 19.54 -14.48
CA VAL A 273 10.32 20.58 -13.65
C VAL A 273 11.48 21.27 -14.38
N GLU A 274 11.77 22.50 -14.00
CA GLU A 274 12.88 23.25 -14.57
C GLU A 274 14.20 22.45 -14.46
N GLY A 275 14.91 22.33 -15.55
CA GLY A 275 16.16 21.56 -15.64
C GLY A 275 15.98 20.03 -15.84
N ALA A 276 14.75 19.52 -15.97
CA ALA A 276 14.48 18.09 -16.20
C ALA A 276 15.23 17.55 -17.44
N ASP A 277 15.19 18.24 -18.56
CA ASP A 277 15.84 17.83 -19.80
C ASP A 277 17.38 17.76 -19.64
N GLU A 278 17.98 18.69 -18.90
CA GLU A 278 19.41 18.67 -18.59
C GLU A 278 19.77 17.51 -17.66
N GLN A 279 18.92 17.21 -16.68
CA GLN A 279 19.12 16.05 -15.82
C GLN A 279 19.00 14.74 -16.61
N MET A 280 18.01 14.60 -17.49
CA MET A 280 17.86 13.44 -18.39
C MET A 280 19.10 13.26 -19.26
N ARG A 281 19.66 14.35 -19.82
CA ARG A 281 20.89 14.32 -20.63
C ARG A 281 22.05 13.76 -19.80
N ARG A 282 22.28 14.27 -18.58
CA ARG A 282 23.34 13.79 -17.66
C ARG A 282 23.17 12.32 -17.28
N ILE A 283 21.93 11.89 -17.00
CA ILE A 283 21.62 10.49 -16.69
C ILE A 283 21.93 9.62 -17.91
N ARG A 284 21.54 10.03 -19.11
CA ARG A 284 21.80 9.30 -20.36
C ARG A 284 23.31 9.21 -20.65
N GLU A 285 24.06 10.29 -20.48
CA GLU A 285 25.52 10.30 -20.60
C GLU A 285 26.19 9.35 -19.60
N ARG A 286 25.67 9.25 -18.38
CA ARG A 286 26.21 8.39 -17.32
C ARG A 286 25.93 6.91 -17.55
N TYR A 287 24.69 6.56 -17.92
CA TYR A 287 24.22 5.18 -17.96
C TYR A 287 24.15 4.57 -19.36
N ALA A 288 24.04 5.38 -20.39
CA ALA A 288 24.02 4.97 -21.79
C ALA A 288 24.92 5.86 -22.67
N PRO A 289 26.24 5.97 -22.37
CA PRO A 289 27.14 6.95 -22.99
C PRO A 289 27.32 6.76 -24.52
N ARG A 290 26.94 5.59 -25.04
CA ARG A 290 26.98 5.26 -26.47
C ARG A 290 25.65 5.46 -27.20
N GLY A 291 24.70 6.16 -26.58
CA GLY A 291 23.38 6.45 -27.17
C GLY A 291 22.40 5.25 -27.15
N GLY A 292 22.60 4.31 -26.22
CA GLY A 292 21.72 3.15 -26.06
C GLY A 292 20.37 3.49 -25.42
N ARG A 293 19.49 2.50 -25.40
CA ARG A 293 18.20 2.55 -24.71
C ARG A 293 18.37 2.32 -23.21
N ILE A 294 17.47 2.89 -22.41
CA ILE A 294 17.44 2.75 -20.96
C ILE A 294 16.15 2.07 -20.53
N GLY A 295 16.29 0.97 -19.79
CA GLY A 295 15.18 0.35 -19.06
C GLY A 295 15.18 0.76 -17.59
N ILE A 296 14.01 0.75 -16.97
CA ILE A 296 13.84 1.04 -15.54
C ILE A 296 12.98 0.00 -14.84
N GLY A 297 13.34 -0.29 -13.58
CA GLY A 297 12.50 -0.95 -12.61
C GLY A 297 12.59 -0.20 -11.28
N VAL A 298 11.48 -0.04 -10.61
CA VAL A 298 11.43 0.61 -9.28
C VAL A 298 10.65 -0.28 -8.34
N ASP A 299 11.33 -0.84 -7.35
CA ASP A 299 10.73 -1.77 -6.41
C ASP A 299 11.36 -1.61 -5.03
N ARG A 300 10.60 -1.96 -4.00
CA ARG A 300 11.22 -2.34 -2.73
C ARG A 300 11.89 -3.70 -2.91
N LEU A 301 12.94 -3.95 -2.15
CA LEU A 301 13.50 -5.30 -2.02
C LEU A 301 12.51 -6.19 -1.27
N ASP A 302 11.60 -6.80 -2.03
CA ASP A 302 10.51 -7.64 -1.55
C ASP A 302 10.34 -8.82 -2.52
N TYR A 303 10.24 -10.02 -1.98
CA TYR A 303 10.11 -11.25 -2.78
C TYR A 303 8.82 -11.32 -3.62
N SER A 304 7.83 -10.48 -3.32
CA SER A 304 6.63 -10.37 -4.15
C SER A 304 6.86 -9.61 -5.45
N LYS A 305 7.98 -8.88 -5.57
CA LYS A 305 8.25 -7.98 -6.71
C LYS A 305 8.98 -8.65 -7.89
N GLY A 306 9.43 -9.89 -7.74
CA GLY A 306 10.01 -10.67 -8.84
C GLY A 306 11.32 -10.11 -9.40
N LEU A 307 12.18 -9.49 -8.55
CA LEU A 307 13.46 -8.96 -9.00
C LEU A 307 14.39 -10.06 -9.59
N PRO A 308 14.52 -11.23 -8.94
CA PRO A 308 15.33 -12.32 -9.51
C PRO A 308 14.83 -12.79 -10.88
N GLU A 309 13.51 -12.87 -11.06
CA GLU A 309 12.86 -13.26 -12.30
C GLU A 309 13.10 -12.20 -13.39
N LYS A 310 13.00 -10.91 -13.06
CA LYS A 310 13.32 -9.78 -13.92
C LYS A 310 14.77 -9.85 -14.42
N PHE A 311 15.72 -10.05 -13.51
CA PHE A 311 17.14 -10.12 -13.90
C PHE A 311 17.44 -11.36 -14.73
N LYS A 312 16.75 -12.46 -14.47
CA LYS A 312 16.87 -13.65 -15.31
C LYS A 312 16.37 -13.39 -16.74
N ALA A 313 15.27 -12.66 -16.90
CA ALA A 313 14.78 -12.24 -18.22
C ALA A 313 15.80 -11.33 -18.95
N LEU A 314 16.41 -10.39 -18.23
CA LEU A 314 17.45 -9.52 -18.80
C LEU A 314 18.71 -10.30 -19.16
N GLU A 315 19.09 -11.31 -18.36
CA GLU A 315 20.20 -12.21 -18.71
C GLU A 315 19.93 -12.93 -20.03
N PHE A 316 18.74 -13.52 -20.19
CA PHE A 316 18.31 -14.15 -21.45
C PHE A 316 18.31 -13.18 -22.63
N LEU A 317 17.89 -11.93 -22.42
CA LEU A 317 17.93 -10.90 -23.47
C LEU A 317 19.35 -10.73 -24.00
N TRP A 318 20.34 -10.46 -23.13
CA TRP A 318 21.73 -10.24 -23.59
C TRP A 318 22.43 -11.50 -24.05
N GLU A 319 22.00 -12.68 -23.62
CA GLU A 319 22.52 -13.95 -24.08
C GLU A 319 22.04 -14.29 -25.50
N ARG A 320 20.72 -14.18 -25.74
CA ARG A 320 20.10 -14.61 -27.02
C ARG A 320 20.03 -13.54 -28.08
N TYR A 321 20.08 -12.27 -27.65
CA TYR A 321 20.01 -11.10 -28.56
C TYR A 321 21.24 -10.19 -28.34
N PRO A 322 22.45 -10.64 -28.76
CA PRO A 322 23.68 -9.92 -28.47
C PRO A 322 23.77 -8.52 -29.10
N GLU A 323 22.90 -8.20 -30.08
CA GLU A 323 22.74 -6.86 -30.67
C GLU A 323 22.28 -5.81 -29.67
N HIS A 324 21.68 -6.20 -28.52
CA HIS A 324 21.32 -5.31 -27.44
C HIS A 324 22.42 -5.07 -26.42
N ARG A 325 23.53 -5.81 -26.49
CA ARG A 325 24.74 -5.52 -25.67
C ARG A 325 25.30 -4.16 -26.05
N GLU A 326 25.72 -3.40 -25.04
CA GLU A 326 26.17 -2.00 -25.15
C GLU A 326 25.11 -1.01 -25.70
N ARG A 327 23.91 -1.48 -26.05
CA ARG A 327 22.80 -0.66 -26.58
C ARG A 327 21.58 -0.60 -25.68
N PHE A 328 21.53 -1.42 -24.64
CA PHE A 328 20.47 -1.41 -23.65
C PHE A 328 21.04 -1.55 -22.26
N THR A 329 20.75 -0.57 -21.39
CA THR A 329 21.17 -0.54 -19.99
C THR A 329 19.93 -0.54 -19.11
N PHE A 330 19.95 -1.32 -18.05
CA PHE A 330 18.84 -1.38 -17.10
C PHE A 330 19.19 -0.71 -15.77
N ILE A 331 18.37 0.22 -15.32
CA ILE A 331 18.48 0.89 -14.02
C ILE A 331 17.41 0.28 -13.11
N GLN A 332 17.83 -0.34 -12.00
CA GLN A 332 16.94 -0.83 -10.97
C GLN A 332 17.07 0.02 -9.72
N VAL A 333 16.02 0.74 -9.38
CA VAL A 333 15.87 1.31 -8.04
C VAL A 333 15.31 0.21 -7.13
N ALA A 334 16.11 -0.22 -6.16
CA ALA A 334 15.81 -1.36 -5.28
C ALA A 334 15.92 -0.92 -3.82
N VAL A 335 14.86 -0.29 -3.30
CA VAL A 335 14.86 0.29 -1.95
C VAL A 335 14.85 -0.82 -0.89
N PRO A 336 15.82 -0.84 0.05
CA PRO A 336 15.82 -1.80 1.15
C PRO A 336 14.51 -1.75 1.94
N SER A 337 14.00 -2.89 2.34
CA SER A 337 12.76 -3.02 3.09
C SER A 337 12.87 -4.18 4.08
N ARG A 338 12.44 -3.97 5.32
CA ARG A 338 12.32 -5.04 6.33
C ARG A 338 13.58 -5.91 6.48
N SER A 339 14.76 -5.28 6.46
CA SER A 339 16.08 -5.95 6.54
C SER A 339 16.27 -6.85 7.78
N ASP A 340 15.46 -6.64 8.83
CA ASP A 340 15.47 -7.48 10.03
C ASP A 340 14.78 -8.85 9.83
N ILE A 341 14.20 -9.11 8.66
CA ILE A 341 13.55 -10.37 8.31
C ILE A 341 14.46 -11.15 7.36
N GLU A 342 14.88 -12.35 7.78
CA GLU A 342 15.82 -13.24 7.07
C GLU A 342 15.50 -13.39 5.56
N ALA A 343 14.24 -13.63 5.19
CA ALA A 343 13.83 -13.79 3.79
C ALA A 343 14.11 -12.54 2.91
N TYR A 344 14.13 -11.36 3.50
CA TYR A 344 14.44 -10.11 2.78
C TYR A 344 15.95 -9.91 2.64
N ASP A 345 16.73 -10.31 3.65
CA ASP A 345 18.20 -10.28 3.57
C ASP A 345 18.70 -11.30 2.55
N GLU A 346 18.19 -12.53 2.57
CA GLU A 346 18.50 -13.55 1.56
C GLU A 346 18.16 -13.06 0.14
N LEU A 347 17.01 -12.40 -0.03
CA LEU A 347 16.64 -11.80 -1.31
C LEU A 347 17.65 -10.72 -1.75
N ALA A 348 18.07 -9.84 -0.82
CA ALA A 348 19.03 -8.79 -1.13
C ALA A 348 20.36 -9.38 -1.60
N GLN A 349 20.87 -10.39 -0.92
CA GLN A 349 22.10 -11.10 -1.29
C GLN A 349 21.97 -11.80 -2.66
N LYS A 350 20.84 -12.45 -2.92
CA LYS A 350 20.54 -13.09 -4.21
C LYS A 350 20.52 -12.07 -5.35
N VAL A 351 19.86 -10.94 -5.15
CA VAL A 351 19.79 -9.83 -6.13
C VAL A 351 21.17 -9.27 -6.42
N ASP A 352 21.99 -9.02 -5.39
CA ASP A 352 23.37 -8.52 -5.57
C ASP A 352 24.25 -9.53 -6.31
N GLY A 353 24.11 -10.81 -5.99
CA GLY A 353 24.82 -11.90 -6.67
C GLY A 353 24.48 -11.96 -8.15
N GLN A 354 23.18 -12.01 -8.50
CA GLN A 354 22.75 -12.06 -9.90
C GLN A 354 23.20 -10.84 -10.71
N VAL A 355 23.06 -9.64 -10.16
CA VAL A 355 23.48 -8.43 -10.87
C VAL A 355 24.99 -8.40 -11.08
N ARG A 356 25.78 -8.85 -10.11
CA ARG A 356 27.23 -8.98 -10.26
C ARG A 356 27.57 -9.97 -11.37
N GLU A 357 27.01 -11.19 -11.36
CA GLU A 357 27.25 -12.22 -12.36
C GLU A 357 26.89 -11.75 -13.78
N ILE A 358 25.74 -11.09 -13.95
CA ILE A 358 25.31 -10.53 -15.25
C ILE A 358 26.29 -9.44 -15.70
N ASN A 359 26.69 -8.54 -14.81
CA ASN A 359 27.62 -7.46 -15.15
C ASN A 359 29.03 -7.98 -15.47
N GLU A 360 29.50 -9.03 -14.79
CA GLU A 360 30.77 -9.69 -15.10
C GLU A 360 30.72 -10.44 -16.44
N ARG A 361 29.60 -11.09 -16.74
CA ARG A 361 29.45 -11.90 -17.97
C ARG A 361 29.31 -11.06 -19.23
N PHE A 362 28.57 -9.97 -19.18
CA PHE A 362 28.19 -9.18 -20.37
C PHE A 362 28.84 -7.79 -20.42
N GLY A 363 29.26 -7.26 -19.27
CA GLY A 363 29.83 -5.92 -19.17
C GLY A 363 31.16 -5.76 -19.94
N THR A 364 31.45 -4.51 -20.31
CA THR A 364 32.71 -4.12 -20.94
C THR A 364 33.34 -2.95 -20.19
N ALA A 365 34.55 -2.55 -20.54
CA ALA A 365 35.24 -1.43 -19.91
C ALA A 365 34.46 -0.10 -19.95
N GLY A 366 33.52 0.05 -20.91
CA GLY A 366 32.72 1.27 -21.09
C GLY A 366 31.22 1.09 -20.91
N TRP A 367 30.77 -0.08 -20.48
CA TRP A 367 29.35 -0.34 -20.34
C TRP A 367 29.03 -1.39 -19.25
N ARG A 368 28.04 -1.10 -18.46
CA ARG A 368 27.50 -2.00 -17.43
C ARG A 368 26.02 -2.30 -17.73
N PRO A 369 25.64 -3.58 -17.88
CA PRO A 369 24.27 -3.99 -18.19
C PRO A 369 23.22 -3.50 -17.17
N ILE A 370 23.48 -3.70 -15.87
CA ILE A 370 22.53 -3.38 -14.79
C ILE A 370 23.18 -2.45 -13.77
N HIS A 371 22.47 -1.37 -13.43
CA HIS A 371 22.82 -0.45 -12.35
C HIS A 371 21.79 -0.56 -11.23
N LEU A 372 22.24 -0.86 -10.00
CA LEU A 372 21.39 -0.87 -8.80
C LEU A 372 21.52 0.47 -8.06
N ILE A 373 20.36 1.08 -7.75
CA ILE A 373 20.22 2.23 -6.86
C ILE A 373 19.55 1.75 -5.59
N ARG A 374 20.26 1.76 -4.46
CA ARG A 374 19.82 1.21 -3.17
C ARG A 374 19.16 2.24 -2.24
N GLN A 375 18.91 3.42 -2.73
CA GLN A 375 18.31 4.51 -1.95
C GLN A 375 16.90 4.83 -2.46
N SER A 376 16.09 5.39 -1.58
CA SER A 376 14.83 6.02 -1.97
C SER A 376 15.12 7.27 -2.79
N LEU A 377 14.36 7.48 -3.82
CA LEU A 377 14.38 8.70 -4.63
C LEU A 377 13.11 9.50 -4.33
N ASP A 378 13.19 10.81 -4.43
CA ASP A 378 12.02 11.68 -4.35
C ASP A 378 11.18 11.62 -5.65
N VAL A 379 10.03 12.26 -5.64
CA VAL A 379 9.07 12.21 -6.76
C VAL A 379 9.67 12.81 -8.02
N ASP A 380 10.42 13.93 -7.92
CA ASP A 380 11.02 14.59 -9.07
C ASP A 380 12.09 13.71 -9.71
N GLN A 381 12.96 13.13 -8.90
CA GLN A 381 13.99 12.19 -9.37
C GLN A 381 13.38 10.95 -10.03
N LEU A 382 12.32 10.39 -9.45
CA LEU A 382 11.62 9.24 -10.02
C LEU A 382 10.93 9.60 -11.34
N ALA A 383 10.20 10.72 -11.38
CA ALA A 383 9.48 11.14 -12.57
C ALA A 383 10.42 11.44 -13.75
N ILE A 384 11.59 12.04 -13.49
CA ILE A 384 12.63 12.26 -14.52
C ILE A 384 13.19 10.93 -15.03
N LEU A 385 13.45 9.96 -14.14
CA LEU A 385 13.90 8.61 -14.53
C LEU A 385 12.82 7.87 -15.32
N TYR A 386 11.55 7.98 -14.94
CA TYR A 386 10.43 7.38 -15.66
C TYR A 386 10.28 8.01 -17.06
N ARG A 387 10.35 9.34 -17.17
CA ARG A 387 10.26 10.04 -18.47
C ARG A 387 11.41 9.66 -19.40
N LEU A 388 12.63 9.50 -18.85
CA LEU A 388 13.83 9.12 -19.59
C LEU A 388 13.77 7.70 -20.14
N ALA A 389 13.12 6.77 -19.43
CA ALA A 389 13.23 5.34 -19.68
C ALA A 389 12.42 4.91 -20.91
N ASP A 390 13.09 4.20 -21.82
CA ASP A 390 12.49 3.63 -23.02
C ASP A 390 11.58 2.42 -22.70
N VAL A 391 11.86 1.69 -21.62
CA VAL A 391 11.09 0.52 -21.16
C VAL A 391 11.00 0.54 -19.64
N CYS A 392 9.80 0.38 -19.08
CA CYS A 392 9.61 0.09 -17.66
C CYS A 392 9.19 -1.37 -17.50
N ILE A 393 9.82 -2.08 -16.54
CA ILE A 393 9.52 -3.48 -16.25
C ILE A 393 8.97 -3.61 -14.83
N VAL A 394 7.67 -3.91 -14.72
CA VAL A 394 6.98 -4.27 -13.49
C VAL A 394 6.79 -5.78 -13.47
N SER A 395 7.57 -6.49 -12.66
CA SER A 395 7.66 -7.95 -12.64
C SER A 395 7.06 -8.61 -11.39
N SER A 396 6.13 -7.94 -10.73
CA SER A 396 5.55 -8.47 -9.49
C SER A 396 5.00 -9.88 -9.68
N LEU A 397 5.33 -10.80 -8.74
CA LEU A 397 4.81 -12.17 -8.72
C LEU A 397 3.40 -12.24 -8.13
N GLN A 398 3.05 -11.25 -7.32
CA GLN A 398 1.72 -10.97 -6.80
C GLN A 398 1.71 -9.55 -6.23
N ASP A 399 0.76 -8.72 -6.64
CA ASP A 399 0.63 -7.36 -6.13
C ASP A 399 -0.84 -6.93 -6.06
N GLY A 400 -1.22 -6.18 -5.02
CA GLY A 400 -2.59 -5.67 -4.88
C GLY A 400 -2.98 -4.68 -5.96
N MET A 401 -2.05 -3.81 -6.34
CA MET A 401 -2.21 -2.81 -7.40
C MET A 401 -0.92 -2.63 -8.21
N ASN A 402 0.12 -2.11 -7.67
CA ASN A 402 1.36 -1.61 -8.21
C ASN A 402 1.24 -0.18 -8.79
N LEU A 403 1.56 0.80 -7.97
CA LEU A 403 1.49 2.21 -8.36
C LEU A 403 2.61 2.62 -9.33
N VAL A 404 3.76 1.95 -9.31
CA VAL A 404 4.90 2.22 -10.21
C VAL A 404 4.50 2.17 -11.68
N ALA A 405 3.62 1.23 -12.06
CA ALA A 405 3.07 1.17 -13.43
C ALA A 405 2.34 2.47 -13.80
N LYS A 406 1.52 3.00 -12.88
CA LYS A 406 0.76 4.24 -13.08
C LYS A 406 1.66 5.48 -13.05
N GLU A 407 2.62 5.52 -12.13
CA GLU A 407 3.63 6.58 -12.02
C GLU A 407 4.47 6.71 -13.30
N TYR A 408 4.92 5.57 -13.85
CA TYR A 408 5.64 5.53 -15.11
C TYR A 408 4.80 6.11 -16.25
N VAL A 409 3.57 5.64 -16.42
CA VAL A 409 2.67 6.12 -17.50
C VAL A 409 2.35 7.61 -17.35
N ALA A 410 2.11 8.09 -16.13
CA ALA A 410 1.88 9.50 -15.86
C ALA A 410 3.08 10.39 -16.22
N SER A 411 4.30 9.90 -15.96
CA SER A 411 5.55 10.62 -16.24
C SER A 411 5.97 10.61 -17.71
N GLN A 412 5.38 9.75 -18.55
CA GLN A 412 5.73 9.61 -19.97
C GLN A 412 5.14 10.74 -20.85
N VAL A 413 5.47 11.99 -20.53
CA VAL A 413 4.96 13.18 -21.23
C VAL A 413 5.34 13.20 -22.71
N ASP A 414 6.49 12.63 -23.08
CA ASP A 414 6.98 12.49 -24.45
C ASP A 414 6.42 11.24 -25.17
N ARG A 415 5.72 10.35 -24.45
CA ARG A 415 5.14 9.10 -24.96
C ARG A 415 6.13 8.19 -25.70
N SER A 416 7.37 8.20 -25.26
CA SER A 416 8.47 7.49 -25.93
C SER A 416 8.74 6.08 -25.38
N GLY A 417 8.17 5.77 -24.22
CA GLY A 417 8.42 4.53 -23.49
C GLY A 417 7.37 3.45 -23.70
N VAL A 418 7.71 2.24 -23.24
CA VAL A 418 6.83 1.05 -23.22
C VAL A 418 6.74 0.51 -21.80
N LEU A 419 5.53 0.16 -21.35
CA LEU A 419 5.29 -0.50 -20.07
C LEU A 419 5.16 -2.02 -20.28
N LEU A 420 6.08 -2.79 -19.69
CA LEU A 420 5.94 -4.23 -19.49
C LEU A 420 5.40 -4.47 -18.09
N LEU A 421 4.19 -5.00 -18.00
CA LEU A 421 3.44 -5.13 -16.75
C LEU A 421 3.12 -6.59 -16.47
N SER A 422 3.47 -7.06 -15.29
CA SER A 422 3.09 -8.40 -14.83
C SER A 422 1.57 -8.56 -14.80
N GLU A 423 1.07 -9.65 -15.38
CA GLU A 423 -0.34 -10.06 -15.28
C GLU A 423 -0.81 -10.34 -13.84
N PHE A 424 0.12 -10.48 -12.89
CA PHE A 424 -0.15 -10.70 -11.46
C PHE A 424 -0.16 -9.40 -10.64
N ALA A 425 0.02 -8.25 -11.27
CA ALA A 425 -0.16 -6.94 -10.65
C ALA A 425 -1.60 -6.46 -10.86
N GLY A 426 -2.25 -5.97 -9.81
CA GLY A 426 -3.64 -5.50 -9.92
C GLY A 426 -3.84 -4.39 -10.96
N ALA A 427 -2.80 -3.59 -11.22
CA ALA A 427 -2.81 -2.57 -12.27
C ALA A 427 -3.07 -3.15 -13.67
N ALA A 428 -2.76 -4.42 -13.92
CA ALA A 428 -3.01 -5.07 -15.22
C ALA A 428 -4.49 -5.09 -15.59
N GLU A 429 -5.39 -5.14 -14.60
CA GLU A 429 -6.83 -5.09 -14.86
C GLU A 429 -7.34 -3.72 -15.38
N GLN A 430 -6.58 -2.66 -15.13
CA GLN A 430 -6.92 -1.30 -15.55
C GLN A 430 -6.11 -0.83 -16.77
N MET A 431 -4.97 -1.47 -17.03
CA MET A 431 -3.98 -1.04 -18.03
C MET A 431 -3.84 -2.07 -19.14
N ALA A 432 -4.98 -2.37 -19.82
CA ALA A 432 -5.08 -3.40 -20.85
C ALA A 432 -4.18 -3.16 -22.09
N ASP A 433 -3.78 -1.90 -22.33
CA ASP A 433 -2.86 -1.53 -23.41
C ASP A 433 -1.37 -1.69 -23.04
N ALA A 434 -1.05 -2.13 -21.82
CA ALA A 434 0.31 -2.50 -21.43
C ALA A 434 0.72 -3.83 -22.09
N THR A 435 2.02 -3.99 -22.36
CA THR A 435 2.55 -5.31 -22.74
C THR A 435 2.56 -6.20 -21.50
N LEU A 436 1.60 -7.12 -21.41
CA LEU A 436 1.52 -8.04 -20.28
C LEU A 436 2.62 -9.10 -20.37
N ILE A 437 3.23 -9.38 -19.22
CA ILE A 437 4.29 -10.39 -19.07
C ILE A 437 3.97 -11.33 -17.92
N ASN A 438 4.40 -12.59 -18.06
CA ASN A 438 4.40 -13.57 -16.99
C ASN A 438 5.83 -13.70 -16.41
N PRO A 439 6.14 -13.15 -15.23
CA PRO A 439 7.50 -13.21 -14.66
C PRO A 439 8.01 -14.62 -14.39
N TYR A 440 7.14 -15.63 -14.33
CA TYR A 440 7.52 -17.03 -14.20
C TYR A 440 8.06 -17.64 -15.50
N ASP A 441 7.95 -16.92 -16.63
CA ASP A 441 8.58 -17.25 -17.93
C ASP A 441 9.60 -16.18 -18.32
N PRO A 442 10.84 -16.28 -17.83
CA PRO A 442 11.87 -15.29 -18.13
C PRO A 442 12.26 -15.21 -19.61
N GLU A 443 12.07 -16.30 -20.38
CA GLU A 443 12.37 -16.31 -21.82
C GLU A 443 11.35 -15.50 -22.60
N ALA A 444 10.06 -15.69 -22.32
CA ALA A 444 8.99 -14.86 -22.89
C ALA A 444 9.12 -13.39 -22.45
N CYS A 445 9.51 -13.14 -21.22
CA CYS A 445 9.81 -11.78 -20.75
C CYS A 445 10.97 -11.14 -21.52
N ALA A 446 12.05 -11.88 -21.78
CA ALA A 446 13.18 -11.40 -22.59
C ALA A 446 12.73 -11.02 -24.02
N LEU A 447 11.87 -11.85 -24.62
CA LEU A 447 11.27 -11.58 -25.92
C LEU A 447 10.43 -10.29 -25.91
N ALA A 448 9.59 -10.11 -24.89
CA ALA A 448 8.79 -8.89 -24.72
C ALA A 448 9.66 -7.64 -24.57
N VAL A 449 10.79 -7.73 -23.84
CA VAL A 449 11.76 -6.61 -23.75
C VAL A 449 12.38 -6.30 -25.12
N ARG A 450 12.81 -7.30 -25.87
CA ARG A 450 13.35 -7.13 -27.24
C ARG A 450 12.33 -6.43 -28.15
N ASP A 451 11.10 -6.88 -28.13
CA ASP A 451 10.03 -6.34 -28.97
C ASP A 451 9.71 -4.87 -28.57
N ALA A 452 9.64 -4.58 -27.29
CA ALA A 452 9.48 -3.22 -26.79
C ALA A 452 10.61 -2.27 -27.22
N LEU A 453 11.87 -2.75 -27.25
CA LEU A 453 13.02 -1.97 -27.68
C LEU A 453 13.00 -1.66 -29.20
N THR A 454 12.35 -2.49 -30.00
CA THR A 454 12.27 -2.38 -31.47
C THR A 454 10.94 -1.83 -31.98
N LEU A 455 9.95 -1.64 -31.09
CA LEU A 455 8.64 -1.11 -31.45
C LEU A 455 8.76 0.27 -32.13
N PRO A 456 8.07 0.54 -33.26
CA PRO A 456 8.06 1.84 -33.91
C PRO A 456 7.60 2.98 -33.01
N ALA A 457 8.13 4.20 -33.23
CA ALA A 457 7.87 5.33 -32.35
C ALA A 457 6.40 5.76 -32.30
N ASP A 458 5.71 5.67 -33.43
CA ASP A 458 4.28 5.98 -33.56
C ASP A 458 3.41 4.94 -32.81
N GLU A 459 3.75 3.66 -32.89
CA GLU A 459 3.05 2.60 -32.16
C GLU A 459 3.26 2.74 -30.64
N ARG A 460 4.48 3.09 -30.19
CA ARG A 460 4.76 3.38 -28.77
C ARG A 460 3.95 4.57 -28.27
N ALA A 461 3.95 5.66 -29.03
CA ALA A 461 3.23 6.88 -28.67
C ALA A 461 1.73 6.64 -28.57
N GLU A 462 1.16 5.85 -29.47
CA GLU A 462 -0.27 5.53 -29.46
C GLU A 462 -0.63 4.58 -28.31
N ALA A 463 0.17 3.55 -28.04
CA ALA A 463 -0.04 2.68 -26.88
C ALA A 463 0.05 3.45 -25.55
N MET A 464 1.06 4.32 -25.42
CA MET A 464 1.23 5.16 -24.23
C MET A 464 0.09 6.15 -24.06
N ARG A 465 -0.44 6.72 -25.15
CA ARG A 465 -1.60 7.59 -25.10
C ARG A 465 -2.83 6.86 -24.53
N ARG A 466 -3.12 5.63 -25.03
CA ARG A 466 -4.24 4.82 -24.52
C ARG A 466 -4.05 4.47 -23.03
N LEU A 467 -2.83 4.16 -22.60
CA LEU A 467 -2.52 3.94 -21.19
C LEU A 467 -2.77 5.19 -20.35
N GLN A 468 -2.37 6.38 -20.85
CA GLN A 468 -2.63 7.64 -20.17
C GLN A 468 -4.12 7.98 -20.08
N ASP A 469 -4.89 7.65 -21.11
CA ASP A 469 -6.34 7.85 -21.14
C ASP A 469 -7.09 6.91 -20.16
N SER A 470 -6.49 5.77 -19.80
CA SER A 470 -7.05 4.81 -18.82
C SER A 470 -6.69 5.14 -17.36
N LEU A 471 -5.79 6.11 -17.10
CA LEU A 471 -5.40 6.45 -15.74
C LEU A 471 -6.55 7.13 -15.00
N THR A 472 -6.91 6.55 -13.87
CA THR A 472 -7.68 7.23 -12.82
C THR A 472 -6.77 7.95 -11.86
N THR A 473 -7.31 8.84 -11.05
CA THR A 473 -6.55 9.58 -10.04
C THR A 473 -6.78 9.02 -8.64
N ILE A 474 -5.93 9.41 -7.70
CA ILE A 474 -6.14 9.11 -6.28
C ILE A 474 -7.45 9.75 -5.75
N TYR A 475 -7.86 10.86 -6.32
CA TYR A 475 -9.08 11.57 -5.95
C TYR A 475 -10.33 10.82 -6.42
N ASP A 476 -10.29 10.15 -7.58
CA ASP A 476 -11.36 9.26 -8.05
C ASP A 476 -11.55 8.09 -7.09
N TRP A 477 -10.45 7.47 -6.63
CA TRP A 477 -10.49 6.40 -5.64
C TRP A 477 -11.14 6.84 -4.33
N MET A 478 -10.80 8.03 -3.83
CA MET A 478 -11.39 8.59 -2.60
C MET A 478 -12.87 8.92 -2.80
N HIS A 479 -13.22 9.50 -3.94
CA HIS A 479 -14.60 9.82 -4.31
C HIS A 479 -15.48 8.57 -4.30
N ASP A 480 -15.03 7.51 -4.94
CA ASP A 480 -15.75 6.24 -5.03
C ASP A 480 -15.91 5.59 -3.66
N MET A 481 -14.83 5.56 -2.85
CA MET A 481 -14.87 5.08 -1.47
C MET A 481 -15.87 5.87 -0.62
N PHE A 482 -15.82 7.20 -0.66
CA PHE A 482 -16.73 8.04 0.12
C PHE A 482 -18.18 7.89 -0.33
N THR A 483 -18.41 7.80 -1.63
CA THR A 483 -19.76 7.63 -2.19
C THR A 483 -20.38 6.31 -1.75
N ALA A 484 -19.62 5.22 -1.86
CA ALA A 484 -20.05 3.90 -1.40
C ALA A 484 -20.29 3.88 0.12
N TRP A 485 -19.34 4.40 0.90
CA TRP A 485 -19.44 4.44 2.35
C TRP A 485 -20.61 5.32 2.82
N GLY A 486 -20.81 6.49 2.21
CA GLY A 486 -21.95 7.37 2.50
C GLY A 486 -23.30 6.74 2.17
N ALA A 487 -23.38 5.89 1.12
CA ALA A 487 -24.59 5.11 0.82
C ALA A 487 -24.91 4.12 1.95
N VAL A 488 -23.91 3.36 2.39
CA VAL A 488 -24.04 2.41 3.50
C VAL A 488 -24.48 3.09 4.81
N VAL A 489 -23.92 4.27 5.10
CA VAL A 489 -24.28 5.04 6.32
C VAL A 489 -25.72 5.49 6.29
N ARG A 490 -26.27 5.86 5.15
CA ARG A 490 -27.69 6.26 5.01
C ARG A 490 -28.67 5.09 5.15
N GLU A 491 -28.28 3.90 4.76
CA GLU A 491 -29.08 2.68 4.87
C GLU A 491 -29.09 2.12 6.30
N ARG A 492 -28.13 2.53 7.12
CA ARG A 492 -28.00 2.04 8.49
C ARG A 492 -29.11 2.60 9.38
N PRO A 493 -29.85 1.76 10.15
CA PRO A 493 -30.78 2.24 11.17
C PRO A 493 -30.06 3.18 12.14
N ALA A 494 -30.73 4.26 12.56
CA ALA A 494 -30.18 5.17 13.55
C ALA A 494 -29.87 4.38 14.84
N ALA A 495 -28.59 4.29 15.18
CA ALA A 495 -28.20 3.72 16.47
C ALA A 495 -28.72 4.62 17.60
N PRO A 496 -29.18 4.07 18.73
CA PRO A 496 -29.51 4.88 19.87
C PRO A 496 -28.31 5.73 20.27
N SER A 497 -28.57 7.02 20.52
CA SER A 497 -27.51 7.95 20.96
C SER A 497 -26.90 7.40 22.25
N PRO A 498 -25.56 7.40 22.42
CA PRO A 498 -24.97 6.92 23.65
C PRO A 498 -25.52 7.76 24.81
N ALA A 499 -26.18 7.10 25.75
CA ALA A 499 -26.55 7.73 27.02
C ALA A 499 -25.25 8.18 27.70
N ALA A 500 -25.19 9.42 28.12
CA ALA A 500 -24.08 9.97 28.89
C ALA A 500 -24.06 9.29 30.27
N SER A 501 -23.44 8.12 30.36
CA SER A 501 -23.07 7.47 31.63
C SER A 501 -22.19 6.26 31.37
N LEU A 502 -20.90 6.45 31.45
CA LEU A 502 -19.99 5.46 31.99
C LEU A 502 -18.96 6.27 32.79
N ASP A 503 -19.36 6.55 34.04
CA ASP A 503 -18.41 6.92 35.09
C ASP A 503 -17.51 5.70 35.36
N ASP A 504 -16.26 6.00 35.41
CA ASP A 504 -15.14 5.40 36.09
C ASP A 504 -15.46 4.16 36.96
N ASP A 505 -15.18 2.97 36.48
CA ASP A 505 -15.01 1.79 37.32
C ASP A 505 -13.69 1.10 36.96
N GLY A 506 -12.85 1.13 37.95
CA GLY A 506 -11.54 0.62 38.21
C GLY A 506 -10.95 -0.49 37.34
N ASP A 507 -9.66 -0.36 37.15
CA ASP A 507 -8.73 -1.39 36.64
C ASP A 507 -8.98 -2.76 37.27
N ASP A 508 -9.68 -3.65 36.57
CA ASP A 508 -9.74 -5.07 36.87
C ASP A 508 -9.05 -5.88 35.77
N GLU A 509 -7.78 -6.19 36.01
CA GLU A 509 -6.96 -7.04 35.12
C GLU A 509 -7.53 -8.44 34.88
N SER A 510 -8.60 -8.85 35.57
CA SER A 510 -9.19 -10.19 35.47
C SER A 510 -10.21 -10.35 34.34
N ALA A 511 -10.73 -9.25 33.76
CA ALA A 511 -11.70 -9.29 32.65
C ALA A 511 -11.05 -9.53 31.25
N GLU A 512 -9.73 -9.53 31.14
CA GLU A 512 -9.01 -9.54 29.87
C GLU A 512 -9.13 -10.81 29.02
N ASN A 513 -9.61 -11.92 29.57
CA ASN A 513 -9.71 -13.21 28.85
C ASN A 513 -11.13 -13.59 28.40
N GLY A 514 -12.17 -12.88 28.87
CA GLY A 514 -13.58 -13.27 28.68
C GLY A 514 -14.16 -12.88 27.32
N ASP A 515 -13.97 -11.63 26.89
CA ASP A 515 -14.75 -11.05 25.77
C ASP A 515 -14.38 -11.57 24.38
N TYR A 516 -13.14 -12.01 24.16
CA TYR A 516 -12.75 -12.64 22.90
C TYR A 516 -13.06 -14.15 22.85
N ALA A 517 -13.24 -14.80 24.01
CA ALA A 517 -13.56 -16.23 24.08
C ALA A 517 -15.07 -16.48 23.86
N ALA A 518 -15.93 -15.58 24.36
CA ALA A 518 -17.38 -15.74 24.24
C ALA A 518 -17.93 -15.55 22.81
N ALA A 519 -17.20 -14.81 21.97
CA ALA A 519 -17.56 -14.62 20.56
C ALA A 519 -17.02 -15.71 19.61
N ALA A 520 -16.32 -16.74 20.11
CA ALA A 520 -15.52 -17.64 19.29
C ALA A 520 -15.74 -19.15 19.50
N GLU A 521 -16.70 -19.60 20.32
CA GLU A 521 -17.05 -21.02 20.34
C GLU A 521 -18.00 -21.36 19.18
N PRO A 522 -17.57 -22.12 18.16
CA PRO A 522 -18.49 -22.70 17.20
C PRO A 522 -19.26 -23.79 17.94
N GLY A 523 -20.58 -23.65 18.00
CA GLY A 523 -21.46 -24.68 18.55
C GLY A 523 -21.12 -26.04 17.95
N ALA A 524 -20.62 -26.94 18.77
CA ALA A 524 -20.48 -28.35 18.46
C ALA A 524 -21.88 -28.91 18.15
N ARG A 525 -22.19 -29.11 16.89
CA ARG A 525 -23.24 -30.02 16.45
C ARG A 525 -22.65 -31.01 15.44
N GLY A 526 -22.91 -32.28 15.75
CA GLY A 526 -22.53 -33.52 15.18
C GLY A 526 -22.44 -33.70 13.66
#